data_52380a1db137c84d3a411d7b6acda5e5
#
_entry.id   52380a1db137c84d3a411d7b6acda5e5
#
_cell.length_a   1.000
_cell.length_b   1.000
_cell.length_c   1.000
_cell.angle_alpha   90.00
_cell.angle_beta   90.00
_cell.angle_gamma   90.00
#
_symmetry.space_group_name_H-M   'P 1'
#
loop_
_entity.id
_entity.type
_entity.pdbx_description
1 polymer ?
#
loop_
_entity_poly.entity_id
_entity_poly.type
_entity_poly.pdbx_seq_one_letter_code
_entity_poly.pdbx_strand_id
1 'polypeptide(L)'
;MLRRALLSWLLTAPLGLPALAQPSPQRRDELDRLFQALKDAPDASGAQFVEGRIRAAWAQAVSPAAQLLVRRGVRNLQGNAADEALEDFDAALVLEPGAPDVWLMRARALAALGDPAAAARDIREALRLEPRHFGALLQLSDLQAEAGNARGALRSLDAALALYPRLPGGAEKRRELRRRAEGDAL
;
A
#
# COMPACT_ATOMS: atom_id res chain seq x y z
N MET A 1 -35.74 -31.22 -52.23
CA MET A 1 -36.02 -30.08 -51.34
C MET A 1 -35.08 -30.16 -50.17
N LEU A 2 -33.91 -29.49 -50.24
CA LEU A 2 -32.92 -29.46 -49.14
C LEU A 2 -33.13 -28.18 -48.34
N ARG A 3 -33.52 -28.32 -47.05
CA ARG A 3 -33.52 -27.22 -46.08
C ARG A 3 -32.14 -27.12 -45.44
N ARG A 4 -31.38 -26.06 -45.76
CA ARG A 4 -30.14 -25.69 -45.11
C ARG A 4 -30.47 -24.99 -43.78
N ALA A 5 -30.17 -25.65 -42.68
CA ALA A 5 -30.17 -25.01 -41.33
C ALA A 5 -28.87 -24.21 -41.17
N LEU A 6 -28.96 -22.91 -41.09
CA LEU A 6 -27.86 -22.02 -40.70
C LEU A 6 -27.79 -22.03 -39.17
N LEU A 7 -26.81 -22.72 -38.62
CA LEU A 7 -26.44 -22.61 -37.19
C LEU A 7 -25.63 -21.31 -37.00
N SER A 8 -26.29 -20.30 -36.43
CA SER A 8 -25.63 -19.06 -35.98
C SER A 8 -24.82 -19.37 -34.73
N TRP A 9 -23.50 -19.38 -34.85
CA TRP A 9 -22.58 -19.39 -33.71
C TRP A 9 -22.54 -17.99 -33.10
N LEU A 10 -23.24 -17.78 -31.98
CA LEU A 10 -23.05 -16.61 -31.13
C LEU A 10 -21.72 -16.79 -30.38
N LEU A 11 -20.69 -16.13 -30.88
CA LEU A 11 -19.42 -15.95 -30.15
C LEU A 11 -19.69 -15.04 -28.94
N THR A 12 -19.89 -15.63 -27.78
CA THR A 12 -19.84 -14.88 -26.51
C THR A 12 -18.38 -14.62 -26.19
N ALA A 13 -17.91 -13.43 -26.54
CA ALA A 13 -16.61 -12.95 -26.07
C ALA A 13 -16.66 -12.86 -24.54
N PRO A 14 -15.70 -13.43 -23.79
CA PRO A 14 -15.63 -13.22 -22.37
C PRO A 14 -15.35 -11.74 -22.13
N LEU A 15 -16.20 -11.06 -21.34
CA LEU A 15 -15.91 -9.75 -20.78
C LEU A 15 -14.68 -9.90 -19.87
N GLY A 16 -13.48 -9.70 -20.45
CA GLY A 16 -12.24 -9.70 -19.71
C GLY A 16 -12.29 -8.58 -18.67
N LEU A 17 -12.20 -8.93 -17.40
CA LEU A 17 -11.91 -7.97 -16.35
C LEU A 17 -10.67 -7.17 -16.79
N PRO A 18 -10.64 -5.84 -16.61
CA PRO A 18 -9.46 -5.06 -16.94
C PRO A 18 -8.27 -5.64 -16.18
N ALA A 19 -7.30 -6.18 -16.90
CA ALA A 19 -6.05 -6.62 -16.32
C ALA A 19 -5.43 -5.40 -15.63
N LEU A 20 -5.23 -5.46 -14.32
CA LEU A 20 -4.51 -4.43 -13.59
C LEU A 20 -3.21 -4.16 -14.35
N ALA A 21 -3.02 -2.94 -14.82
CA ALA A 21 -1.88 -2.59 -15.64
C ALA A 21 -0.60 -2.83 -14.83
N GLN A 22 0.13 -3.87 -15.18
CA GLN A 22 1.40 -4.15 -14.53
C GLN A 22 2.39 -3.01 -14.84
N PRO A 23 3.21 -2.60 -13.88
CA PRO A 23 4.22 -1.56 -14.13
C PRO A 23 5.12 -1.97 -15.28
N SER A 24 5.52 -1.01 -16.13
CA SER A 24 6.44 -1.27 -17.22
C SER A 24 7.75 -1.88 -16.71
N PRO A 25 8.46 -2.69 -17.51
CA PRO A 25 9.74 -3.26 -17.11
C PRO A 25 10.73 -2.21 -16.59
N GLN A 26 10.82 -1.06 -17.25
CA GLN A 26 11.70 0.04 -16.83
C GLN A 26 11.35 0.58 -15.44
N ARG A 27 10.07 0.68 -15.11
CA ARG A 27 9.64 1.13 -13.77
C ARG A 27 9.96 0.10 -12.70
N ARG A 28 9.83 -1.19 -13.01
CA ARG A 28 10.24 -2.26 -12.08
C ARG A 28 11.73 -2.19 -11.79
N ASP A 29 12.56 -2.07 -12.83
CA ASP A 29 14.01 -1.96 -12.69
C ASP A 29 14.44 -0.72 -11.91
N GLU A 30 13.74 0.41 -12.09
CA GLU A 30 13.98 1.63 -11.31
C GLU A 30 13.65 1.42 -9.83
N LEU A 31 12.49 0.85 -9.52
CA LEU A 31 12.11 0.54 -8.13
C LEU A 31 13.08 -0.45 -7.49
N ASP A 32 13.54 -1.47 -8.22
CA ASP A 32 14.50 -2.45 -7.72
C ASP A 32 15.83 -1.79 -7.33
N ARG A 33 16.33 -0.87 -8.15
CA ARG A 33 17.53 -0.07 -7.85
C ARG A 33 17.31 0.84 -6.63
N LEU A 34 16.15 1.47 -6.53
CA LEU A 34 15.81 2.34 -5.40
C LEU A 34 15.70 1.53 -4.09
N PHE A 35 15.08 0.36 -4.10
CA PHE A 35 15.01 -0.50 -2.92
C PHE A 35 16.38 -1.04 -2.51
N GLN A 36 17.26 -1.34 -3.48
CA GLN A 36 18.63 -1.71 -3.15
C GLN A 36 19.38 -0.52 -2.53
N ALA A 37 19.27 0.68 -3.12
CA ALA A 37 19.86 1.89 -2.56
C ALA A 37 19.32 2.23 -1.17
N LEU A 38 18.03 1.95 -0.88
CA LEU A 38 17.43 2.14 0.44
C LEU A 38 18.07 1.22 1.50
N LYS A 39 18.32 -0.03 1.14
CA LYS A 39 19.01 -1.00 2.01
C LYS A 39 20.45 -0.60 2.29
N ASP A 40 21.15 -0.14 1.26
CA ASP A 40 22.58 0.17 1.30
C ASP A 40 22.87 1.62 1.74
N ALA A 41 21.84 2.40 2.10
CA ALA A 41 22.00 3.77 2.51
C ALA A 41 22.96 3.91 3.70
N PRO A 42 23.98 4.78 3.62
CA PRO A 42 25.03 4.86 4.64
C PRO A 42 24.51 5.41 5.97
N ASP A 43 23.52 6.29 5.92
CA ASP A 43 22.93 6.98 7.07
C ASP A 43 21.42 7.21 6.90
N ALA A 44 20.78 7.77 7.93
CA ALA A 44 19.35 8.05 7.93
C ALA A 44 18.95 9.10 6.88
N SER A 45 19.81 10.08 6.60
CA SER A 45 19.57 11.18 5.66
C SER A 45 19.56 10.65 4.21
N GLY A 46 20.54 9.82 3.85
CA GLY A 46 20.59 9.13 2.58
C GLY A 46 19.40 8.20 2.38
N ALA A 47 19.01 7.47 3.42
CA ALA A 47 17.86 6.58 3.38
C ALA A 47 16.55 7.37 3.18
N GLN A 48 16.34 8.50 3.86
CA GLN A 48 15.17 9.36 3.67
C GLN A 48 15.12 9.97 2.26
N PHE A 49 16.26 10.34 1.69
CA PHE A 49 16.31 10.80 0.30
C PHE A 49 15.84 9.70 -0.67
N VAL A 50 16.33 8.48 -0.51
CA VAL A 50 15.92 7.33 -1.35
C VAL A 50 14.45 6.98 -1.12
N GLU A 51 13.97 7.00 0.13
CA GLU A 51 12.55 6.84 0.46
C GLU A 51 11.68 7.82 -0.33
N GLY A 52 12.05 9.10 -0.33
CA GLY A 52 11.36 10.14 -1.10
C GLY A 52 11.28 9.81 -2.59
N ARG A 53 12.36 9.25 -3.17
CA ARG A 53 12.39 8.81 -4.57
C ARG A 53 11.45 7.64 -4.83
N ILE A 54 11.38 6.66 -3.94
CA ILE A 54 10.43 5.53 -4.04
C ILE A 54 8.99 6.05 -4.00
N ARG A 55 8.66 6.92 -3.05
CA ARG A 55 7.32 7.53 -2.97
C ARG A 55 6.96 8.34 -4.22
N ALA A 56 7.92 9.10 -4.76
CA ALA A 56 7.70 9.84 -6.00
C ALA A 56 7.45 8.90 -7.19
N ALA A 57 8.18 7.78 -7.29
CA ALA A 57 7.98 6.78 -8.34
C ALA A 57 6.59 6.13 -8.25
N TRP A 58 6.09 5.84 -7.06
CA TRP A 58 4.73 5.35 -6.87
C TRP A 58 3.69 6.41 -7.23
N ALA A 59 3.85 7.66 -6.78
CA ALA A 59 2.94 8.75 -7.10
C ALA A 59 2.85 9.05 -8.60
N GLN A 60 3.97 8.95 -9.33
CA GLN A 60 4.00 9.12 -10.79
C GLN A 60 3.35 7.97 -11.56
N ALA A 61 3.11 6.84 -10.89
CA ALA A 61 2.41 5.70 -11.47
C ALA A 61 0.90 5.94 -11.65
N VAL A 62 0.38 6.98 -11.02
CA VAL A 62 -1.05 7.31 -10.93
C VAL A 62 -1.38 8.43 -11.91
N SER A 63 -2.55 8.35 -12.58
CA SER A 63 -2.99 9.38 -13.52
C SER A 63 -3.12 10.77 -12.86
N PRO A 64 -3.00 11.88 -13.61
CA PRO A 64 -3.12 13.23 -13.06
C PRO A 64 -4.45 13.47 -12.33
N ALA A 65 -5.55 12.87 -12.81
CA ALA A 65 -6.86 12.95 -12.18
C ALA A 65 -6.86 12.29 -10.80
N ALA A 66 -6.36 11.05 -10.70
CA ALA A 66 -6.25 10.35 -9.43
C ALA A 66 -5.25 11.03 -8.48
N GLN A 67 -4.13 11.58 -9.00
CA GLN A 67 -3.21 12.38 -8.18
C GLN A 67 -3.87 13.60 -7.54
N LEU A 68 -4.79 14.26 -8.24
CA LEU A 68 -5.54 15.40 -7.69
C LEU A 68 -6.41 14.97 -6.52
N LEU A 69 -7.16 13.88 -6.67
CA LEU A 69 -7.98 13.28 -5.62
C LEU A 69 -7.12 12.87 -4.41
N VAL A 70 -6.04 12.15 -4.64
CA VAL A 70 -5.11 11.74 -3.57
C VAL A 70 -4.58 12.96 -2.80
N ARG A 71 -4.14 14.02 -3.49
CA ARG A 71 -3.68 15.24 -2.82
C ARG A 71 -4.76 15.92 -2.00
N ARG A 72 -6.02 15.93 -2.49
CA ARG A 72 -7.15 16.47 -1.73
C ARG A 72 -7.44 15.61 -0.50
N GLY A 73 -7.53 14.31 -0.66
CA GLY A 73 -7.76 13.38 0.45
C GLY A 73 -6.67 13.46 1.52
N VAL A 74 -5.39 13.58 1.14
CA VAL A 74 -4.30 13.78 2.10
C VAL A 74 -4.47 15.09 2.89
N ARG A 75 -4.85 16.20 2.24
CA ARG A 75 -5.13 17.47 2.95
C ARG A 75 -6.32 17.34 3.89
N ASN A 76 -7.40 16.68 3.46
CA ASN A 76 -8.58 16.43 4.26
C ASN A 76 -8.22 15.58 5.50
N LEU A 77 -7.44 14.52 5.33
CA LEU A 77 -6.99 13.69 6.44
C LEU A 77 -6.11 14.47 7.43
N GLN A 78 -5.23 15.35 6.94
CA GLN A 78 -4.43 16.24 7.78
C GLN A 78 -5.27 17.29 8.51
N GLY A 79 -6.39 17.69 7.93
CA GLY A 79 -7.39 18.60 8.50
C GLY A 79 -8.40 17.92 9.43
N ASN A 80 -8.20 16.64 9.78
CA ASN A 80 -9.14 15.80 10.55
C ASN A 80 -10.52 15.60 9.90
N ALA A 81 -10.62 15.76 8.59
CA ALA A 81 -11.79 15.49 7.77
C ALA A 81 -11.63 14.09 7.12
N ALA A 82 -11.70 13.05 7.96
CA ALA A 82 -11.39 11.68 7.52
C ALA A 82 -12.49 11.10 6.59
N ASP A 83 -13.75 11.55 6.74
CA ASP A 83 -14.86 11.14 5.88
C ASP A 83 -14.64 11.65 4.44
N GLU A 84 -14.32 12.95 4.28
CA GLU A 84 -14.02 13.55 2.98
C GLU A 84 -12.75 12.98 2.36
N ALA A 85 -11.76 12.62 3.20
CA ALA A 85 -10.56 11.95 2.74
C ALA A 85 -10.88 10.55 2.19
N LEU A 86 -11.78 9.82 2.84
CA LEU A 86 -12.23 8.49 2.41
C LEU A 86 -12.91 8.58 1.03
N GLU A 87 -13.83 9.54 0.83
CA GLU A 87 -14.50 9.77 -0.46
C GLU A 87 -13.49 10.05 -1.59
N ASP A 88 -12.47 10.87 -1.30
CA ASP A 88 -11.41 11.20 -2.26
C ASP A 88 -10.58 9.98 -2.65
N PHE A 89 -10.21 9.14 -1.68
CA PHE A 89 -9.45 7.93 -1.96
C PHE A 89 -10.29 6.85 -2.64
N ASP A 90 -11.59 6.75 -2.33
CA ASP A 90 -12.51 5.88 -3.05
C ASP A 90 -12.60 6.28 -4.53
N ALA A 91 -12.78 7.56 -4.81
CA ALA A 91 -12.79 8.07 -6.17
C ALA A 91 -11.45 7.86 -6.89
N ALA A 92 -10.32 8.00 -6.19
CA ALA A 92 -9.00 7.72 -6.75
C ALA A 92 -8.82 6.22 -7.09
N LEU A 93 -9.32 5.31 -6.25
CA LEU A 93 -9.26 3.86 -6.48
C LEU A 93 -10.19 3.39 -7.61
N VAL A 94 -11.28 4.11 -7.88
CA VAL A 94 -12.10 3.86 -9.09
C VAL A 94 -11.27 4.10 -10.35
N LEU A 95 -10.42 5.14 -10.36
CA LEU A 95 -9.56 5.47 -11.48
C LEU A 95 -8.32 4.56 -11.55
N GLU A 96 -7.74 4.22 -10.41
CA GLU A 96 -6.45 3.53 -10.29
C GLU A 96 -6.51 2.39 -9.24
N PRO A 97 -7.25 1.32 -9.50
CA PRO A 97 -7.39 0.23 -8.53
C PRO A 97 -6.08 -0.52 -8.25
N GLY A 98 -5.08 -0.37 -9.14
CA GLY A 98 -3.74 -0.95 -9.01
C GLY A 98 -2.73 -0.09 -8.26
N ALA A 99 -3.13 1.01 -7.62
CA ALA A 99 -2.23 1.95 -6.94
C ALA A 99 -2.07 1.60 -5.44
N PRO A 100 -0.97 0.96 -5.01
CA PRO A 100 -0.82 0.49 -3.62
C PRO A 100 -0.79 1.64 -2.61
N ASP A 101 -0.23 2.80 -2.96
CA ASP A 101 -0.22 3.98 -2.09
C ASP A 101 -1.65 4.49 -1.81
N VAL A 102 -2.55 4.44 -2.79
CA VAL A 102 -3.93 4.91 -2.60
C VAL A 102 -4.70 4.00 -1.64
N TRP A 103 -4.51 2.69 -1.75
CA TRP A 103 -5.03 1.72 -0.78
C TRP A 103 -4.52 2.01 0.63
N LEU A 104 -3.22 2.32 0.79
CA LEU A 104 -2.67 2.70 2.09
C LEU A 104 -3.26 4.01 2.61
N MET A 105 -3.46 5.03 1.75
CA MET A 105 -4.08 6.29 2.17
C MET A 105 -5.52 6.08 2.62
N ARG A 106 -6.30 5.25 1.90
CA ARG A 106 -7.66 4.90 2.31
C ARG A 106 -7.67 4.15 3.65
N ALA A 107 -6.74 3.22 3.85
CA ALA A 107 -6.58 2.53 5.13
C ALA A 107 -6.36 3.50 6.30
N ARG A 108 -5.61 4.58 6.09
CA ARG A 108 -5.41 5.61 7.12
C ARG A 108 -6.68 6.38 7.44
N ALA A 109 -7.47 6.73 6.42
CA ALA A 109 -8.77 7.37 6.62
C ALA A 109 -9.72 6.45 7.40
N LEU A 110 -9.80 5.17 7.02
CA LEU A 110 -10.62 4.16 7.72
C LEU A 110 -10.19 3.97 9.18
N ALA A 111 -8.88 3.92 9.44
CA ALA A 111 -8.37 3.84 10.82
C ALA A 111 -8.73 5.09 11.64
N ALA A 112 -8.64 6.29 11.04
CA ALA A 112 -9.04 7.54 11.69
C ALA A 112 -10.55 7.59 12.00
N LEU A 113 -11.37 6.93 11.18
CA LEU A 113 -12.82 6.75 11.39
C LEU A 113 -13.16 5.64 12.38
N GLY A 114 -12.16 4.93 12.94
CA GLY A 114 -12.38 3.87 13.91
C GLY A 114 -12.77 2.53 13.30
N ASP A 115 -12.50 2.29 12.01
CA ASP A 115 -12.64 0.96 11.39
C ASP A 115 -11.27 0.32 11.07
N PRO A 116 -10.57 -0.20 12.10
CA PRO A 116 -9.28 -0.88 11.90
C PRO A 116 -9.40 -2.17 11.08
N ALA A 117 -10.61 -2.78 11.06
CA ALA A 117 -10.82 -4.00 10.28
C ALA A 117 -10.86 -3.72 8.78
N ALA A 118 -11.53 -2.64 8.34
CA ALA A 118 -11.48 -2.17 6.97
C ALA A 118 -10.07 -1.69 6.59
N ALA A 119 -9.42 -0.90 7.46
CA ALA A 119 -8.05 -0.47 7.26
C ALA A 119 -7.09 -1.65 7.04
N ALA A 120 -7.21 -2.72 7.82
CA ALA A 120 -6.39 -3.92 7.66
C ALA A 120 -6.68 -4.66 6.33
N ARG A 121 -7.89 -4.60 5.79
CA ARG A 121 -8.19 -5.14 4.45
C ARG A 121 -7.47 -4.37 3.36
N ASP A 122 -7.52 -3.05 3.43
CA ASP A 122 -6.87 -2.16 2.47
C ASP A 122 -5.34 -2.27 2.50
N ILE A 123 -4.74 -2.38 3.70
CA ILE A 123 -3.32 -2.63 3.84
C ILE A 123 -2.91 -3.96 3.18
N ARG A 124 -3.72 -5.02 3.34
CA ARG A 124 -3.44 -6.29 2.66
C ARG A 124 -3.50 -6.15 1.15
N GLU A 125 -4.42 -5.34 0.62
CA GLU A 125 -4.50 -5.08 -0.81
C GLU A 125 -3.29 -4.27 -1.30
N ALA A 126 -2.86 -3.25 -0.55
CA ALA A 126 -1.62 -2.52 -0.84
C ALA A 126 -0.41 -3.46 -0.89
N LEU A 127 -0.28 -4.38 0.06
CA LEU A 127 0.81 -5.36 0.12
C LEU A 127 0.70 -6.46 -0.93
N ARG A 128 -0.50 -6.80 -1.39
CA ARG A 128 -0.70 -7.71 -2.52
C ARG A 128 -0.20 -7.09 -3.84
N LEU A 129 -0.43 -5.77 -4.01
CA LEU A 129 0.00 -5.00 -5.19
C LEU A 129 1.50 -4.71 -5.18
N GLU A 130 2.05 -4.31 -4.03
CA GLU A 130 3.49 -4.08 -3.83
C GLU A 130 3.93 -4.70 -2.48
N PRO A 131 4.47 -5.91 -2.48
CA PRO A 131 4.93 -6.58 -1.25
C PRO A 131 6.04 -5.84 -0.50
N ARG A 132 6.75 -4.94 -1.18
CA ARG A 132 7.82 -4.11 -0.59
C ARG A 132 7.32 -2.75 -0.10
N HIS A 133 6.02 -2.58 0.04
CA HIS A 133 5.44 -1.33 0.50
C HIS A 133 5.70 -1.13 2.00
N PHE A 134 6.89 -0.63 2.36
CA PHE A 134 7.32 -0.46 3.76
C PHE A 134 6.34 0.39 4.58
N GLY A 135 5.68 1.41 3.98
CA GLY A 135 4.64 2.20 4.64
C GLY A 135 3.42 1.38 5.03
N ALA A 136 3.01 0.43 4.19
CA ALA A 136 1.91 -0.49 4.48
C ALA A 136 2.29 -1.51 5.57
N LEU A 137 3.53 -2.03 5.55
CA LEU A 137 4.05 -2.90 6.61
C LEU A 137 4.10 -2.19 7.97
N LEU A 138 4.49 -0.91 7.99
CA LEU A 138 4.51 -0.09 9.21
C LEU A 138 3.09 0.13 9.74
N GLN A 139 2.15 0.53 8.89
CA GLN A 139 0.77 0.72 9.29
C GLN A 139 0.14 -0.59 9.79
N LEU A 140 0.47 -1.74 9.17
CA LEU A 140 0.04 -3.05 9.65
C LEU A 140 0.60 -3.35 11.03
N SER A 141 1.88 -3.03 11.27
CA SER A 141 2.50 -3.16 12.58
C SER A 141 1.77 -2.33 13.64
N ASP A 142 1.39 -1.08 13.30
CA ASP A 142 0.67 -0.21 14.23
C ASP A 142 -0.70 -0.78 14.58
N LEU A 143 -1.51 -1.14 13.61
CA LEU A 143 -2.83 -1.73 13.82
C LEU A 143 -2.75 -3.03 14.64
N GLN A 144 -1.75 -3.87 14.39
CA GLN A 144 -1.55 -5.09 15.15
C GLN A 144 -1.15 -4.81 16.61
N ALA A 145 -0.32 -3.79 16.84
CA ALA A 145 0.08 -3.39 18.19
C ALA A 145 -1.11 -2.83 18.99
N GLU A 146 -1.93 -2.00 18.35
CA GLU A 146 -3.18 -1.45 18.94
C GLU A 146 -4.20 -2.54 19.28
N ALA A 147 -4.27 -3.58 18.44
CA ALA A 147 -5.11 -4.75 18.68
C ALA A 147 -4.54 -5.74 19.72
N GLY A 148 -3.42 -5.40 20.41
CA GLY A 148 -2.76 -6.27 21.37
C GLY A 148 -1.96 -7.42 20.77
N ASN A 149 -1.84 -7.51 19.44
CA ASN A 149 -1.07 -8.55 18.76
C ASN A 149 0.40 -8.13 18.61
N ALA A 150 1.14 -8.06 19.72
CA ALA A 150 2.53 -7.62 19.74
C ALA A 150 3.46 -8.49 18.87
N ARG A 151 3.21 -9.82 18.82
CA ARG A 151 4.00 -10.73 17.96
C ARG A 151 3.75 -10.48 16.47
N GLY A 152 2.50 -10.21 16.08
CA GLY A 152 2.14 -9.82 14.73
C GLY A 152 2.81 -8.51 14.35
N ALA A 153 2.66 -7.50 15.20
CA ALA A 153 3.25 -6.17 15.03
C ALA A 153 4.78 -6.23 14.84
N LEU A 154 5.46 -7.03 15.66
CA LEU A 154 6.92 -7.21 15.55
C LEU A 154 7.30 -7.83 14.19
N ARG A 155 6.59 -8.86 13.72
CA ARG A 155 6.86 -9.46 12.39
C ARG A 155 6.67 -8.45 11.26
N SER A 156 5.60 -7.65 11.30
CA SER A 156 5.34 -6.63 10.27
C SER A 156 6.40 -5.53 10.29
N LEU A 157 6.85 -5.11 11.48
CA LEU A 157 7.93 -4.14 11.62
C LEU A 157 9.27 -4.72 11.14
N ASP A 158 9.59 -5.98 11.48
CA ASP A 158 10.83 -6.63 11.02
C ASP A 158 10.86 -6.74 9.48
N ALA A 159 9.72 -7.01 8.84
CA ALA A 159 9.60 -7.01 7.39
C ALA A 159 9.84 -5.59 6.80
N ALA A 160 9.31 -4.54 7.44
CA ALA A 160 9.59 -3.16 7.03
C ALA A 160 11.07 -2.79 7.19
N LEU A 161 11.69 -3.17 8.31
CA LEU A 161 13.11 -2.92 8.58
C LEU A 161 14.05 -3.70 7.66
N ALA A 162 13.64 -4.86 7.17
CA ALA A 162 14.40 -5.60 6.16
C ALA A 162 14.48 -4.86 4.81
N LEU A 163 13.48 -4.01 4.51
CA LEU A 163 13.46 -3.16 3.32
C LEU A 163 14.10 -1.80 3.58
N TYR A 164 13.92 -1.26 4.78
CA TYR A 164 14.37 0.06 5.21
C TYR A 164 15.11 -0.02 6.55
N PRO A 165 16.39 -0.50 6.57
CA PRO A 165 17.14 -0.72 7.83
C PRO A 165 17.37 0.55 8.65
N ARG A 166 17.43 1.71 7.99
CA ARG A 166 17.64 3.02 8.60
C ARG A 166 16.35 3.78 8.87
N LEU A 167 15.23 3.07 9.01
CA LEU A 167 13.94 3.68 9.32
C LEU A 167 14.03 4.48 10.62
N PRO A 168 13.70 5.79 10.62
CA PRO A 168 13.70 6.59 11.83
C PRO A 168 12.79 6.02 12.92
N GLY A 169 13.29 5.87 14.15
CA GLY A 169 12.56 5.27 15.27
C GLY A 169 12.32 3.75 15.17
N GLY A 170 12.74 3.11 14.08
CA GLY A 170 12.46 1.69 13.84
C GLY A 170 13.11 0.76 14.88
N ALA A 171 14.34 1.04 15.27
CA ALA A 171 15.04 0.24 16.28
C ALA A 171 14.40 0.34 17.67
N GLU A 172 13.94 1.54 18.06
CA GLU A 172 13.23 1.81 19.31
C GLU A 172 11.89 1.06 19.36
N LYS A 173 11.10 1.22 18.30
CA LYS A 173 9.81 0.54 18.14
C LYS A 173 9.96 -0.99 18.18
N ARG A 174 11.01 -1.51 17.52
CA ARG A 174 11.32 -2.95 17.53
C ARG A 174 11.63 -3.45 18.95
N ARG A 175 12.42 -2.70 19.73
CA ARG A 175 12.71 -3.07 21.13
C ARG A 175 11.44 -3.07 21.98
N GLU A 176 10.59 -2.08 21.81
CA GLU A 176 9.33 -2.02 22.54
C GLU A 176 8.39 -3.17 22.22
N LEU A 177 8.16 -3.43 20.92
CA LEU A 177 7.28 -4.53 20.49
C LEU A 177 7.83 -5.89 20.92
N ARG A 178 9.17 -6.06 20.96
CA ARG A 178 9.78 -7.29 21.47
C ARG A 178 9.47 -7.49 22.95
N ARG A 179 9.63 -6.46 23.80
CA ARG A 179 9.28 -6.54 25.23
C ARG A 179 7.80 -6.90 25.44
N ARG A 180 6.90 -6.29 24.66
CA ARG A 180 5.47 -6.64 24.72
C ARG A 180 5.22 -8.09 24.30
N ALA A 181 5.80 -8.54 23.22
CA ALA A 181 5.63 -9.89 22.72
C ALA A 181 6.20 -10.98 23.66
N GLU A 182 7.25 -10.67 24.42
CA GLU A 182 7.82 -11.53 25.47
C GLU A 182 6.94 -11.54 26.72
N GLY A 183 6.36 -10.39 27.11
CA GLY A 183 5.41 -10.28 28.22
C GLY A 183 4.10 -11.00 27.96
N ASP A 184 3.63 -11.08 26.74
CA ASP A 184 2.44 -11.83 26.32
C ASP A 184 2.67 -13.37 26.33
N ALA A 185 3.89 -13.83 26.61
CA ALA A 185 4.27 -15.24 26.62
C ALA A 185 4.24 -15.87 28.04
N LEU A 186 4.03 -15.04 29.09
CA LEU A 186 3.92 -15.43 30.50
C LEU A 186 2.46 -15.51 30.94
#